data_80f6e642891a0663682e9e269180ca81
#
_entry.id   80f6e642891a0663682e9e269180ca81
#
_cell.length_a   1.000
_cell.length_b   1.000
_cell.length_c   1.000
_cell.angle_alpha   90.00
_cell.angle_beta   90.00
_cell.angle_gamma   90.00
#
_symmetry.space_group_name_H-M   'P 1'
#
loop_
_entity.id
_entity.type
_entity.pdbx_description
1 polymer ?
#
loop_
_entity_poly.entity_id
_entity_poly.type
_entity_poly.pdbx_seq_one_letter_code
_entity_poly.pdbx_strand_id
1 'polypeptide(L)' 'MRKEFDQPSSLEAEKAVLGGLLLKPDLWDTVSVTVDEKDFILLEHQLIYRAIRRLRDHG' A
#
# COMPACT_ATOMS: atom_id res chain seq x y z
N MET A 1 6.31 -19.98 -12.76
CA MET A 1 6.17 -19.56 -12.37
C MET A 1 5.73 -19.02 -11.88
N ARG A 2 5.63 -18.57 -11.81
CA ARG A 2 5.13 -18.05 -11.39
C ARG A 2 5.06 -17.45 -10.49
N LYS A 3 5.32 -17.38 -10.10
CA LYS A 3 5.23 -16.92 -9.02
C LYS A 3 6.01 -15.85 -8.69
N GLU A 4 7.05 -15.59 -9.27
CA GLU A 4 7.84 -14.59 -8.85
C GLU A 4 7.23 -13.28 -9.04
N PHE A 5 6.45 -13.08 -10.02
CA PHE A 5 5.92 -11.80 -10.08
C PHE A 5 4.63 -11.69 -9.37
N ASP A 6 4.05 -12.77 -9.06
CA ASP A 6 2.99 -12.63 -8.19
C ASP A 6 3.51 -12.57 -6.81
N GLN A 7 4.76 -12.45 -6.67
CA GLN A 7 5.37 -12.31 -5.44
C GLN A 7 5.34 -10.90 -5.03
N PRO A 8 4.45 -10.48 -4.28
CA PRO A 8 4.31 -9.11 -3.93
C PRO A 8 5.21 -8.67 -2.83
N SER A 9 6.11 -9.51 -2.47
CA SER A 9 6.89 -9.24 -1.30
C SER A 9 8.05 -8.32 -1.56
N SER A 10 8.10 -7.66 -2.68
CA SER A 10 9.17 -6.72 -2.94
C SER A 10 8.97 -5.48 -2.08
N LEU A 11 9.97 -5.16 -1.27
CA LEU A 11 9.90 -3.96 -0.45
C LEU A 11 9.88 -2.71 -1.30
N GLU A 12 10.52 -2.77 -2.45
CA GLU A 12 10.51 -1.63 -3.35
C GLU A 12 9.13 -1.40 -3.92
N ALA A 13 8.41 -2.48 -4.20
CA ALA A 13 7.05 -2.33 -4.67
C ALA A 13 6.17 -1.72 -3.59
N GLU A 14 6.38 -2.12 -2.33
CA GLU A 14 5.62 -1.55 -1.23
C GLU A 14 5.87 -0.06 -1.11
N LYS A 15 7.13 0.34 -1.22
CA LYS A 15 7.46 1.75 -1.17
C LYS A 15 6.81 2.51 -2.32
N ALA A 16 6.78 1.90 -3.49
CA ALA A 16 6.20 2.55 -4.65
C ALA A 16 4.71 2.78 -4.45
N VAL A 17 4.02 1.80 -3.89
CA VAL A 17 2.59 1.95 -3.62
C VAL A 17 2.35 3.06 -2.61
N LEU A 18 3.11 3.05 -1.52
CA LEU A 18 2.92 4.07 -0.49
C LEU A 18 3.29 5.45 -1.00
N GLY A 19 4.39 5.54 -1.76
CA GLY A 19 4.79 6.81 -2.32
C GLY A 19 3.75 7.34 -3.29
N GLY A 20 3.17 6.45 -4.10
CA GLY A 20 2.12 6.85 -5.01
C GLY A 20 0.92 7.39 -4.29
N LEU A 21 0.53 6.75 -3.18
CA LEU A 21 -0.61 7.22 -2.40
C LEU A 21 -0.35 8.58 -1.79
N LEU A 22 0.88 8.84 -1.37
CA LEU A 22 1.21 10.13 -0.80
C LEU A 22 1.23 11.23 -1.85
N LEU A 23 1.69 10.90 -3.05
CA LEU A 23 1.74 11.88 -4.12
C LEU A 23 0.39 12.10 -4.78
N LYS A 24 -0.40 11.05 -4.87
CA LYS A 24 -1.71 11.12 -5.50
C LYS A 24 -2.73 10.43 -4.64
N PRO A 25 -3.25 11.13 -3.65
CA PRO A 25 -4.21 10.51 -2.72
C PRO A 25 -5.45 9.93 -3.40
N ASP A 26 -5.77 10.41 -4.59
CA ASP A 26 -6.91 9.88 -5.32
C ASP A 26 -6.75 8.40 -5.65
N LEU A 27 -5.52 7.91 -5.67
CA LEU A 27 -5.29 6.50 -5.94
C LEU A 27 -5.81 5.61 -4.82
N TRP A 28 -6.13 6.18 -3.68
CA TRP A 28 -6.61 5.41 -2.54
C TRP A 28 -7.82 4.56 -2.91
N ASP A 29 -8.75 5.14 -3.67
CA ASP A 29 -9.97 4.42 -4.02
C ASP A 29 -9.68 3.16 -4.81
N THR A 30 -8.64 3.20 -5.66
CA THR A 30 -8.26 2.06 -6.45
C THR A 30 -7.43 1.08 -5.66
N VAL A 31 -6.47 1.59 -4.91
CA VAL A 31 -5.52 0.75 -4.19
C VAL A 31 -6.19 0.03 -3.04
N SER A 32 -7.07 0.73 -2.33
CA SER A 32 -7.64 0.18 -1.10
C SER A 32 -8.54 -1.02 -1.35
N VAL A 33 -9.05 -1.19 -2.55
CA VAL A 33 -9.87 -2.36 -2.84
C VAL A 33 -9.03 -3.57 -3.18
N THR A 34 -7.75 -3.38 -3.45
CA THR A 34 -6.86 -4.46 -3.84
C THR A 34 -5.84 -4.80 -2.78
N VAL A 35 -5.34 -3.78 -2.10
CA VAL A 35 -4.25 -3.91 -1.14
C VAL A 35 -4.77 -3.62 0.24
N ASP A 36 -4.46 -4.50 1.18
CA ASP A 36 -4.83 -4.30 2.57
C ASP A 36 -3.57 -4.07 3.38
N GLU A 37 -3.76 -3.52 4.57
CA GLU A 37 -2.65 -3.22 5.45
C GLU A 37 -1.76 -4.44 5.67
N LYS A 38 -2.37 -5.58 5.87
CA LYS A 38 -1.62 -6.80 6.18
C LYS A 38 -0.88 -7.36 4.98
N ASP A 39 -1.08 -6.79 3.80
CA ASP A 39 -0.34 -7.23 2.63
C ASP A 39 1.08 -6.71 2.62
N PHE A 40 1.38 -5.72 3.46
CA PHE A 40 2.73 -5.19 3.53
C PHE A 40 3.57 -6.05 4.45
N ILE A 41 4.81 -6.27 4.06
CA ILE A 41 5.72 -7.11 4.82
C ILE A 41 6.29 -6.36 6.02
N LEU A 42 6.74 -5.13 5.79
CA LEU A 42 7.32 -4.35 6.86
C LEU A 42 6.25 -3.73 7.73
N LEU A 43 6.42 -3.87 9.03
CA LEU A 43 5.50 -3.25 9.96
C LEU A 43 5.41 -1.74 9.74
N GLU A 44 6.53 -1.12 9.43
CA GLU A 44 6.55 0.31 9.16
C GLU A 44 5.62 0.67 8.02
N HIS A 45 5.63 -0.15 6.98
CA HIS A 45 4.76 0.10 5.84
C HIS A 45 3.30 -0.11 6.20
N GLN A 46 3.03 -1.11 7.04
CA GLN A 46 1.68 -1.34 7.50
C GLN A 46 1.15 -0.13 8.27
N LEU A 47 2.01 0.45 9.09
CA LEU A 47 1.61 1.61 9.87
C LEU A 47 1.40 2.84 9.00
N ILE A 48 2.23 3.01 7.98
CA ILE A 48 2.06 4.12 7.05
C ILE A 48 0.73 3.96 6.30
N TYR A 49 0.45 2.75 5.84
CA TYR A 49 -0.78 2.50 5.11
C TYR A 49 -1.99 2.77 6.00
N ARG A 50 -1.91 2.33 7.24
CA ARG A 50 -2.99 2.58 8.20
C ARG A 50 -3.18 4.07 8.42
N ALA A 51 -2.10 4.82 8.51
CA ALA A 51 -2.20 6.26 8.71
C ALA A 51 -2.85 6.92 7.50
N ILE A 52 -2.49 6.49 6.30
CA ILE A 52 -3.11 7.03 5.10
C ILE A 52 -4.60 6.74 5.10
N ARG A 53 -4.99 5.52 5.47
CA ARG A 53 -6.39 5.15 5.53
C ARG A 53 -7.16 6.05 6.50
N ARG A 54 -6.56 6.31 7.65
CA ARG A 54 -7.23 7.15 8.62
C ARG A 54 -7.43 8.56 8.12
N LEU A 55 -6.41 9.08 7.44
CA LEU A 55 -6.52 10.42 6.88
C LEU A 55 -7.62 10.48 5.82
N ARG A 56 -7.71 9.45 5.00
CA ARG A 56 -8.73 9.43 3.97
C ARG A 56 -10.12 9.26 4.56
N ASP A 57 -10.24 8.42 5.58
CA ASP A 57 -11.54 8.17 6.20
C ASP A 57 -12.06 9.40 6.92
N HIS A 58 -11.18 10.19 7.47
CA HIS A 58 -11.57 11.38 8.20
C HIS A 58 -11.65 12.61 7.33
N GLY A 59 -11.00 12.52 6.23
CA GLY A 59 -10.83 13.67 5.46
C GLY A 59 -11.60 13.81 4.27
#